data_8708c04b108e0835406f2c4811e640ca
#
_entry.id   8708c04b108e0835406f2c4811e640ca
#
_cell.length_a   1.000
_cell.length_b   1.000
_cell.length_c   1.000
_cell.angle_alpha   90.00
_cell.angle_beta   90.00
_cell.angle_gamma   90.00
#
_symmetry.space_group_name_H-M   'P 1'
#
loop_
_entity.id
_entity.type
_entity.pdbx_description
1 polymer ?
#
loop_
_entity_poly.entity_id
_entity_poly.type
_entity_poly.pdbx_seq_one_letter_code
_entity_poly.pdbx_strand_id
1 'polypeptide(L)'
;MNSSQHRPLGHARARRSAVARFAATLLPRRAGALALALLLALLLAGCGGVAEEGTGIQPSASVGTLEGLSDTSVSVNGVNYSRSAATTLSDGFGQAITADQLRLGMWLEVVGTVDETGNQGEAQTIRVRPASRGVVSASDGATLSITLFNSSVRLSGSTVLEGTPNAAALSVGDVVEVHGPQRNALGDVSASRVERLAVAAPVAPAFARHELRGRTSQLNPAAQTLLVGRRLVSYATAQVTLRRSLDNGQMVRVAATGAPPAAGTAWAVERLTSDLALPANLGFLYTEGYVDGLLAGPLFVLEDLPVDASTANGRSSVTANDQRVAVVGPLTQGTLKARSVALVTPGVPVVFTLSGPVTDYVSAASFKLRGVPIDASAATFVAPATAASLVDGVRLRIKGTVRGRGLAASQVELLP
;
A
#
# COMPACT_ATOMS: atom_id res chain seq x y z
N MET A 1 -41.90 -42.96 39.85
CA MET A 1 -43.08 -42.47 40.61
C MET A 1 -43.51 -41.22 39.90
N ASN A 2 -44.51 -41.38 39.08
CA ASN A 2 -45.85 -40.80 39.09
C ASN A 2 -45.84 -39.30 38.86
N SER A 3 -46.55 -38.75 37.97
CA SER A 3 -47.67 -39.10 37.09
C SER A 3 -48.28 -37.76 36.64
N SER A 4 -48.58 -37.70 35.39
CA SER A 4 -49.89 -37.50 34.76
C SER A 4 -50.31 -36.02 34.56
N GLN A 5 -50.44 -35.64 33.30
CA GLN A 5 -51.67 -35.52 32.53
C GLN A 5 -52.59 -34.35 32.93
N HIS A 6 -52.87 -33.42 31.98
CA HIS A 6 -54.12 -33.47 31.22
C HIS A 6 -54.20 -32.28 30.23
N ARG A 7 -54.50 -32.57 28.97
CA ARG A 7 -55.29 -31.74 28.01
C ARG A 7 -56.76 -31.79 28.41
N PRO A 8 -57.66 -30.90 27.93
CA PRO A 8 -58.20 -30.95 26.57
C PRO A 8 -58.61 -29.57 25.96
N LEU A 9 -58.60 -29.44 24.67
CA LEU A 9 -59.66 -29.46 23.63
C LEU A 9 -60.91 -28.59 23.87
N GLY A 10 -61.20 -27.76 22.88
CA GLY A 10 -62.57 -27.40 22.63
C GLY A 10 -62.85 -26.15 21.82
N HIS A 11 -63.12 -26.37 20.55
CA HIS A 11 -64.20 -25.92 19.68
C HIS A 11 -64.23 -24.47 19.11
N ALA A 12 -64.06 -24.45 17.85
CA ALA A 12 -64.73 -23.85 16.74
C ALA A 12 -66.09 -23.20 16.95
N ARG A 13 -66.36 -22.07 16.33
CA ARG A 13 -67.57 -21.83 15.57
C ARG A 13 -67.45 -20.62 14.60
N ALA A 14 -67.82 -20.89 13.42
CA ALA A 14 -68.04 -20.06 12.27
C ALA A 14 -69.32 -19.22 12.32
N ARG A 15 -69.47 -18.36 11.33
CA ARG A 15 -70.64 -17.68 10.73
C ARG A 15 -70.71 -16.19 11.07
N ARG A 16 -71.07 -15.26 10.18
CA ARG A 16 -71.68 -15.25 8.84
C ARG A 16 -71.51 -13.86 8.22
N SER A 17 -71.37 -13.85 6.95
CA SER A 17 -71.70 -12.85 5.95
C SER A 17 -72.72 -11.77 6.30
N ALA A 18 -72.43 -10.51 5.94
CA ALA A 18 -73.44 -9.54 5.57
C ALA A 18 -72.97 -8.73 4.36
N VAL A 19 -73.71 -8.91 3.30
CA VAL A 19 -73.71 -8.18 2.04
C VAL A 19 -74.38 -6.85 2.30
N ALA A 20 -73.82 -5.74 1.95
CA ALA A 20 -74.51 -4.47 1.78
C ALA A 20 -74.18 -3.85 0.43
N ARG A 21 -75.18 -3.64 -0.33
CA ARG A 21 -75.21 -3.14 -1.70
C ARG A 21 -75.23 -1.61 -1.76
N PHE A 22 -74.62 -1.11 -2.85
CA PHE A 22 -74.94 0.06 -3.68
C PHE A 22 -75.03 1.45 -2.99
N ALA A 23 -74.13 2.32 -3.45
CA ALA A 23 -74.51 3.62 -4.02
C ALA A 23 -73.45 4.05 -5.01
N ALA A 24 -73.81 3.96 -6.30
CA ALA A 24 -73.05 4.58 -7.40
C ALA A 24 -73.41 6.07 -7.38
N THR A 25 -72.51 6.94 -7.06
CA THR A 25 -72.63 8.38 -7.34
C THR A 25 -71.60 8.77 -8.41
N LEU A 26 -72.14 9.26 -9.48
CA LEU A 26 -71.49 9.83 -10.65
C LEU A 26 -70.50 10.97 -10.22
N LEU A 27 -69.24 10.74 -10.30
CA LEU A 27 -68.24 11.82 -10.28
C LEU A 27 -67.94 12.28 -11.71
N PRO A 28 -67.74 13.59 -11.93
CA PRO A 28 -67.63 14.15 -13.27
C PRO A 28 -66.32 13.72 -13.95
N ARG A 29 -66.46 13.35 -15.25
CA ARG A 29 -65.39 12.88 -16.14
C ARG A 29 -64.11 13.74 -16.24
N ARG A 30 -64.06 14.89 -15.55
CA ARG A 30 -62.86 15.78 -15.56
C ARG A 30 -61.86 15.54 -14.43
N ALA A 31 -62.20 14.81 -13.38
CA ALA A 31 -61.27 14.49 -12.27
C ALA A 31 -60.39 13.29 -12.60
N GLY A 32 -60.81 12.37 -13.45
CA GLY A 32 -60.02 11.21 -13.85
C GLY A 32 -58.82 11.54 -14.78
N ALA A 33 -58.99 12.58 -15.62
CA ALA A 33 -57.93 13.00 -16.54
C ALA A 33 -56.80 13.73 -15.81
N LEU A 34 -57.11 14.48 -14.74
CA LEU A 34 -56.11 15.16 -13.90
C LEU A 34 -55.33 14.18 -12.99
N ALA A 35 -56.02 13.16 -12.46
CA ALA A 35 -55.36 12.11 -11.66
C ALA A 35 -54.47 11.21 -12.52
N LEU A 36 -54.85 10.89 -13.76
CA LEU A 36 -54.02 10.12 -14.68
C LEU A 36 -52.80 10.93 -15.17
N ALA A 37 -52.98 12.24 -15.42
CA ALA A 37 -51.87 13.14 -15.79
C ALA A 37 -50.87 13.33 -14.64
N LEU A 38 -51.36 13.41 -13.38
CA LEU A 38 -50.47 13.50 -12.20
C LEU A 38 -49.72 12.17 -11.95
N LEU A 39 -50.39 11.03 -12.18
CA LEU A 39 -49.76 9.71 -12.06
C LEU A 39 -48.71 9.47 -13.16
N LEU A 40 -48.99 9.95 -14.40
CA LEU A 40 -48.04 9.88 -15.50
C LEU A 40 -46.83 10.83 -15.29
N ALA A 41 -47.04 12.01 -14.69
CA ALA A 41 -45.99 12.94 -14.34
C ALA A 41 -45.10 12.41 -13.19
N LEU A 42 -45.67 11.68 -12.23
CA LEU A 42 -44.91 11.00 -11.17
C LEU A 42 -44.12 9.77 -11.69
N LEU A 43 -44.58 9.10 -12.73
CA LEU A 43 -43.86 8.00 -13.39
C LEU A 43 -42.74 8.50 -14.30
N LEU A 44 -42.81 9.73 -14.80
CA LEU A 44 -41.77 10.38 -15.58
C LEU A 44 -40.71 11.07 -14.70
N ALA A 45 -41.02 11.40 -13.44
CA ALA A 45 -40.06 11.93 -12.47
C ALA A 45 -39.22 10.84 -11.79
N GLY A 46 -39.53 9.56 -11.97
CA GLY A 46 -38.81 8.42 -11.39
C GLY A 46 -37.72 7.81 -12.27
N CYS A 47 -37.52 8.28 -13.52
CA CYS A 47 -36.45 7.82 -14.42
C CYS A 47 -35.50 8.93 -14.87
N GLY A 48 -35.27 9.92 -14.01
CA GLY A 48 -34.26 10.94 -14.21
C GLY A 48 -33.04 10.67 -13.32
N GLY A 49 -32.61 9.41 -13.13
CA GLY A 49 -31.24 9.09 -12.91
C GLY A 49 -30.53 9.41 -14.23
N VAL A 50 -29.99 10.60 -14.40
CA VAL A 50 -28.83 10.81 -15.27
C VAL A 50 -27.81 9.79 -14.73
N ALA A 51 -27.64 8.66 -15.43
CA ALA A 51 -26.38 8.02 -15.46
C ALA A 51 -25.44 9.16 -15.89
N GLU A 52 -24.71 9.75 -14.92
CA GLU A 52 -23.45 10.35 -15.29
C GLU A 52 -22.79 9.26 -16.10
N GLU A 53 -22.62 9.48 -17.40
CA GLU A 53 -21.65 8.76 -18.18
C GLU A 53 -20.35 9.02 -17.43
N GLY A 54 -20.04 8.13 -16.47
CA GLY A 54 -18.83 8.20 -15.70
C GLY A 54 -17.72 8.19 -16.75
N THR A 55 -16.78 9.10 -16.63
CA THR A 55 -15.59 9.20 -17.51
C THR A 55 -14.77 7.91 -17.51
N GLY A 56 -15.27 6.82 -16.89
CA GLY A 56 -14.52 5.60 -16.65
C GLY A 56 -13.35 5.77 -15.67
N ILE A 57 -13.11 6.99 -15.21
CA ILE A 57 -12.01 7.35 -14.32
C ILE A 57 -12.52 7.27 -12.88
N GLN A 58 -11.81 6.50 -12.04
CA GLN A 58 -12.20 6.31 -10.63
C GLN A 58 -11.09 6.75 -9.67
N PRO A 59 -11.45 7.37 -8.52
CA PRO A 59 -10.50 7.64 -7.45
C PRO A 59 -9.81 6.35 -7.00
N SER A 60 -8.50 6.39 -6.93
CA SER A 60 -7.70 5.21 -6.60
C SER A 60 -6.51 5.53 -5.71
N ALA A 61 -5.96 4.49 -5.09
CA ALA A 61 -4.64 4.55 -4.49
C ALA A 61 -3.90 3.22 -4.68
N SER A 62 -2.57 3.29 -4.65
CA SER A 62 -1.69 2.13 -4.55
C SER A 62 -0.72 2.29 -3.40
N VAL A 63 -0.56 1.24 -2.59
CA VAL A 63 0.43 1.18 -1.51
C VAL A 63 1.30 -0.05 -1.72
N GLY A 64 2.57 0.16 -2.07
CA GLY A 64 3.44 -0.96 -2.42
C GLY A 64 4.82 -0.54 -2.92
N THR A 65 5.52 -1.50 -3.49
CA THR A 65 6.85 -1.33 -4.05
C THR A 65 6.81 -0.52 -5.35
N LEU A 66 7.71 0.44 -5.53
CA LEU A 66 7.97 1.10 -6.81
C LEU A 66 8.65 0.10 -7.75
N GLU A 67 7.87 -0.48 -8.64
CA GLU A 67 8.30 -1.51 -9.59
C GLU A 67 8.68 -0.94 -10.95
N GLY A 68 8.12 0.22 -11.31
CA GLY A 68 8.39 0.89 -12.57
C GLY A 68 8.66 2.37 -12.39
N LEU A 69 9.69 2.89 -13.08
CA LEU A 69 10.09 4.29 -13.02
C LEU A 69 10.48 4.80 -14.40
N SER A 70 9.85 5.92 -14.79
CA SER A 70 10.20 6.69 -15.98
C SER A 70 10.32 8.18 -15.66
N ASP A 71 10.58 9.01 -16.66
CA ASP A 71 10.60 10.47 -16.49
C ASP A 71 9.21 11.02 -16.10
N THR A 72 8.15 10.35 -16.57
CA THR A 72 6.77 10.83 -16.48
C THR A 72 5.82 9.87 -15.75
N SER A 73 6.29 8.73 -15.25
CA SER A 73 5.42 7.76 -14.60
C SER A 73 6.09 6.94 -13.51
N VAL A 74 5.28 6.39 -12.62
CA VAL A 74 5.65 5.39 -11.61
C VAL A 74 4.70 4.20 -11.70
N SER A 75 5.20 2.97 -11.49
CA SER A 75 4.34 1.79 -11.41
C SER A 75 4.42 1.19 -10.02
N VAL A 76 3.25 0.97 -9.40
CA VAL A 76 3.09 0.39 -8.06
C VAL A 76 1.95 -0.63 -8.11
N ASN A 77 2.20 -1.86 -7.65
CA ASN A 77 1.22 -2.95 -7.68
C ASN A 77 0.60 -3.18 -9.07
N GLY A 78 1.41 -3.09 -10.13
CA GLY A 78 0.97 -3.29 -11.51
C GLY A 78 0.21 -2.12 -12.13
N VAL A 79 -0.10 -1.05 -11.39
CA VAL A 79 -0.72 0.17 -11.92
C VAL A 79 0.35 1.17 -12.33
N ASN A 80 0.27 1.65 -13.58
CA ASN A 80 1.17 2.68 -14.09
C ASN A 80 0.51 4.05 -13.97
N TYR A 81 0.99 4.86 -13.04
CA TYR A 81 0.53 6.23 -12.80
C TYR A 81 1.38 7.23 -13.56
N SER A 82 0.78 7.99 -14.46
CA SER A 82 1.41 9.17 -15.05
C SER A 82 1.59 10.25 -13.99
N ARG A 83 2.65 11.04 -14.12
CA ARG A 83 2.96 12.21 -13.30
C ARG A 83 2.93 13.47 -14.16
N SER A 84 2.33 14.52 -13.64
CA SER A 84 2.31 15.85 -14.24
C SER A 84 3.02 16.86 -13.32
N ALA A 85 3.10 18.10 -13.73
CA ALA A 85 3.59 19.19 -12.88
C ALA A 85 2.71 19.44 -11.65
N ALA A 86 1.45 19.01 -11.70
CA ALA A 86 0.51 19.10 -10.58
C ALA A 86 0.67 17.96 -9.55
N THR A 87 1.40 16.90 -9.89
CA THR A 87 1.65 15.78 -8.97
C THR A 87 2.53 16.24 -7.81
N THR A 88 2.04 16.11 -6.58
CA THR A 88 2.83 16.43 -5.39
C THR A 88 3.62 15.22 -4.93
N LEU A 89 4.91 15.41 -4.65
CA LEU A 89 5.79 14.37 -4.13
C LEU A 89 6.26 14.75 -2.72
N SER A 90 6.20 13.80 -1.78
CA SER A 90 6.63 14.04 -0.40
C SER A 90 7.26 12.82 0.24
N ASP A 91 8.01 13.05 1.32
CA ASP A 91 8.46 12.01 2.23
C ASP A 91 7.33 11.55 3.18
N GLY A 92 7.64 10.59 4.07
CA GLY A 92 6.69 10.04 5.05
C GLY A 92 6.15 11.06 6.06
N PHE A 93 6.73 12.25 6.16
CA PHE A 93 6.34 13.34 7.04
C PHE A 93 5.79 14.57 6.30
N GLY A 94 5.54 14.42 4.99
CA GLY A 94 4.95 15.48 4.17
C GLY A 94 5.94 16.55 3.69
N GLN A 95 7.25 16.36 3.86
CA GLN A 95 8.24 17.26 3.25
C GLN A 95 8.32 17.01 1.75
N ALA A 96 8.32 18.08 0.96
CA ALA A 96 8.44 17.97 -0.48
C ALA A 96 9.76 17.30 -0.88
N ILE A 97 9.68 16.42 -1.87
CA ILE A 97 10.81 15.78 -2.54
C ILE A 97 10.70 16.00 -4.05
N THR A 98 11.76 15.72 -4.79
CA THR A 98 11.79 15.81 -6.23
C THR A 98 11.68 14.43 -6.89
N ALA A 99 11.28 14.40 -8.16
CA ALA A 99 11.07 13.14 -8.89
C ALA A 99 12.37 12.35 -9.13
N ASP A 100 13.50 13.05 -9.19
CA ASP A 100 14.83 12.46 -9.32
C ASP A 100 15.33 11.75 -8.05
N GLN A 101 14.63 11.93 -6.90
CA GLN A 101 14.87 11.19 -5.68
C GLN A 101 14.12 9.84 -5.63
N LEU A 102 13.19 9.60 -6.55
CA LEU A 102 12.53 8.29 -6.62
C LEU A 102 13.48 7.21 -7.13
N ARG A 103 13.47 6.05 -6.46
CA ARG A 103 14.31 4.89 -6.80
C ARG A 103 13.48 3.60 -6.79
N LEU A 104 13.80 2.67 -7.69
CA LEU A 104 13.20 1.35 -7.70
C LEU A 104 13.30 0.68 -6.32
N GLY A 105 12.27 -0.06 -5.97
CA GLY A 105 12.18 -0.73 -4.67
C GLY A 105 11.72 0.14 -3.51
N MET A 106 11.59 1.46 -3.66
CA MET A 106 10.98 2.32 -2.63
C MET A 106 9.55 1.88 -2.34
N TRP A 107 9.11 2.01 -1.09
CA TRP A 107 7.74 1.77 -0.68
C TRP A 107 6.96 3.06 -0.79
N LEU A 108 5.94 3.07 -1.64
CA LEU A 108 5.17 4.27 -1.97
C LEU A 108 3.71 4.14 -1.55
N GLU A 109 3.10 5.29 -1.29
CA GLU A 109 1.67 5.51 -1.32
C GLU A 109 1.39 6.49 -2.46
N VAL A 110 0.64 6.04 -3.46
CA VAL A 110 0.20 6.86 -4.59
C VAL A 110 -1.30 7.04 -4.47
N VAL A 111 -1.78 8.28 -4.50
CA VAL A 111 -3.21 8.61 -4.56
C VAL A 111 -3.45 9.36 -5.86
N GLY A 112 -4.51 8.99 -6.55
CA GLY A 112 -4.85 9.56 -7.84
C GLY A 112 -6.11 8.95 -8.42
N THR A 113 -6.11 8.72 -9.71
CA THR A 113 -7.21 8.09 -10.44
C THR A 113 -6.71 6.94 -11.29
N VAL A 114 -7.60 6.03 -11.65
CA VAL A 114 -7.36 4.97 -12.63
C VAL A 114 -8.47 4.93 -13.66
N ASP A 115 -8.15 4.42 -14.85
CA ASP A 115 -9.11 4.12 -15.90
C ASP A 115 -9.94 2.86 -15.57
N GLU A 116 -10.86 2.51 -16.43
CA GLU A 116 -11.74 1.35 -16.29
C GLU A 116 -10.95 0.03 -16.22
N THR A 117 -9.79 -0.04 -16.87
CA THR A 117 -8.95 -1.25 -16.84
C THR A 117 -8.23 -1.43 -15.51
N GLY A 118 -8.10 -0.34 -14.73
CA GLY A 118 -7.39 -0.33 -13.46
C GLY A 118 -5.86 -0.43 -13.59
N ASN A 119 -5.31 -0.37 -14.80
CA ASN A 119 -3.89 -0.54 -15.06
C ASN A 119 -3.16 0.77 -15.37
N GLN A 120 -3.89 1.80 -15.78
CA GLN A 120 -3.36 3.12 -16.10
C GLN A 120 -4.04 4.16 -15.22
N GLY A 121 -3.29 5.13 -14.76
CA GLY A 121 -3.81 6.15 -13.89
C GLY A 121 -3.03 7.46 -13.96
N GLU A 122 -3.49 8.45 -13.21
CA GLU A 122 -2.81 9.72 -13.01
C GLU A 122 -2.59 9.93 -11.51
N ALA A 123 -1.34 10.15 -11.11
CA ALA A 123 -0.97 10.43 -9.74
C ALA A 123 -1.26 11.89 -9.38
N GLN A 124 -2.02 12.11 -8.32
CA GLN A 124 -2.19 13.41 -7.67
C GLN A 124 -1.14 13.60 -6.58
N THR A 125 -0.91 12.57 -5.76
CA THR A 125 0.12 12.59 -4.73
C THR A 125 0.94 11.30 -4.73
N ILE A 126 2.24 11.44 -4.52
CA ILE A 126 3.16 10.32 -4.31
C ILE A 126 3.89 10.57 -3.00
N ARG A 127 3.77 9.65 -2.06
CA ARG A 127 4.45 9.73 -0.77
C ARG A 127 5.41 8.55 -0.59
N VAL A 128 6.68 8.87 -0.36
CA VAL A 128 7.71 7.86 -0.04
C VAL A 128 7.58 7.46 1.41
N ARG A 129 7.50 6.16 1.69
CA ARG A 129 7.22 5.60 3.01
C ARG A 129 8.29 4.59 3.44
N PRO A 130 9.50 5.01 3.83
CA PRO A 130 10.49 4.08 4.35
C PRO A 130 9.95 3.35 5.60
N ALA A 131 10.32 2.10 5.78
CA ALA A 131 9.99 1.33 6.98
C ALA A 131 10.83 1.82 8.17
N SER A 132 12.11 2.10 7.94
CA SER A 132 13.00 2.67 8.94
C SER A 132 14.21 3.35 8.29
N ARG A 133 14.77 4.32 9.01
CA ARG A 133 16.05 4.97 8.69
C ARG A 133 16.86 5.10 9.97
N GLY A 134 18.02 4.47 10.02
CA GLY A 134 18.80 4.45 11.26
C GLY A 134 20.09 3.63 11.16
N VAL A 135 20.69 3.43 12.31
CA VAL A 135 21.95 2.71 12.45
C VAL A 135 21.69 1.21 12.56
N VAL A 136 22.44 0.42 11.81
CA VAL A 136 22.47 -1.05 11.92
C VAL A 136 23.06 -1.45 13.25
N SER A 137 22.28 -2.14 14.08
CA SER A 137 22.72 -2.62 15.41
C SER A 137 23.19 -4.06 15.41
N ALA A 138 22.80 -4.86 14.42
CA ALA A 138 23.29 -6.21 14.16
C ALA A 138 23.21 -6.51 12.66
N SER A 139 24.11 -7.36 12.17
CA SER A 139 24.12 -7.83 10.78
C SER A 139 24.46 -9.30 10.75
N ASP A 140 23.70 -10.08 9.99
CA ASP A 140 23.93 -11.50 9.73
C ASP A 140 23.91 -11.77 8.22
N GLY A 141 25.10 -11.90 7.66
CA GLY A 141 25.27 -12.16 6.23
C GLY A 141 24.81 -13.56 5.80
N ALA A 142 24.76 -14.53 6.72
CA ALA A 142 24.30 -15.89 6.40
C ALA A 142 22.78 -15.95 6.23
N THR A 143 22.05 -15.24 7.07
CA THR A 143 20.57 -15.16 6.99
C THR A 143 20.08 -13.97 6.17
N LEU A 144 21.00 -13.17 5.61
CA LEU A 144 20.70 -11.94 4.87
C LEU A 144 19.76 -11.03 5.67
N SER A 145 20.14 -10.76 6.94
CA SER A 145 19.35 -9.91 7.81
C SER A 145 20.19 -8.87 8.53
N ILE A 146 19.58 -7.71 8.78
CA ILE A 146 20.11 -6.64 9.62
C ILE A 146 19.10 -6.27 10.68
N THR A 147 19.54 -5.66 11.78
CA THR A 147 18.66 -5.19 12.84
C THR A 147 18.75 -3.68 12.97
N LEU A 148 17.58 -3.03 12.97
CA LEU A 148 17.39 -1.61 13.27
C LEU A 148 16.28 -1.47 14.32
N PHE A 149 16.45 -0.59 15.30
CA PHE A 149 15.45 -0.31 16.34
C PHE A 149 14.92 -1.59 17.04
N ASN A 150 15.76 -2.60 17.21
CA ASN A 150 15.45 -3.95 17.74
C ASN A 150 14.52 -4.78 16.82
N SER A 151 14.25 -4.35 15.61
CA SER A 151 13.44 -5.07 14.62
C SER A 151 14.33 -5.68 13.54
N SER A 152 13.98 -6.90 13.10
CA SER A 152 14.70 -7.61 12.05
C SER A 152 14.26 -7.10 10.67
N VAL A 153 15.24 -6.81 9.83
CA VAL A 153 15.05 -6.49 8.41
C VAL A 153 15.62 -7.65 7.60
N ARG A 154 14.75 -8.40 6.94
CA ARG A 154 15.15 -9.51 6.08
C ARG A 154 15.31 -9.03 4.65
N LEU A 155 16.46 -9.33 4.07
CA LEU A 155 16.78 -9.07 2.68
C LEU A 155 16.56 -10.35 1.84
N SER A 156 16.41 -10.19 0.54
CA SER A 156 16.25 -11.29 -0.41
C SER A 156 16.99 -10.97 -1.73
N GLY A 157 17.01 -11.92 -2.65
CA GLY A 157 17.54 -11.70 -3.99
C GLY A 157 16.78 -10.62 -4.80
N SER A 158 15.58 -10.25 -4.37
CA SER A 158 14.77 -9.17 -4.99
C SER A 158 14.93 -7.82 -4.27
N THR A 159 15.70 -7.73 -3.20
CA THR A 159 15.96 -6.48 -2.50
C THR A 159 16.89 -5.59 -3.33
N VAL A 160 16.42 -4.41 -3.70
CA VAL A 160 17.27 -3.41 -4.39
C VAL A 160 18.28 -2.84 -3.38
N LEU A 161 19.56 -2.91 -3.72
CA LEU A 161 20.64 -2.42 -2.87
C LEU A 161 21.29 -1.19 -3.48
N GLU A 162 21.47 -0.13 -2.69
CA GLU A 162 22.22 1.07 -3.08
C GLU A 162 23.22 1.45 -2.00
N GLY A 163 24.38 2.00 -2.42
CA GLY A 163 25.46 2.38 -1.50
C GLY A 163 26.23 1.21 -0.86
N THR A 164 25.87 -0.04 -1.21
CA THR A 164 26.53 -1.26 -0.74
C THR A 164 26.72 -2.26 -1.89
N PRO A 165 27.81 -3.03 -1.97
CA PRO A 165 28.03 -3.98 -3.06
C PRO A 165 27.07 -5.19 -3.00
N ASN A 166 26.69 -5.62 -1.81
CA ASN A 166 25.77 -6.73 -1.55
C ASN A 166 25.25 -6.65 -0.10
N ALA A 167 24.32 -7.54 0.25
CA ALA A 167 23.71 -7.58 1.58
C ALA A 167 24.72 -7.94 2.69
N ALA A 168 25.69 -8.83 2.41
CA ALA A 168 26.69 -9.25 3.38
C ALA A 168 27.72 -8.16 3.72
N ALA A 169 27.80 -7.11 2.91
CA ALA A 169 28.68 -5.96 3.16
C ALA A 169 28.04 -4.89 4.05
N LEU A 170 26.80 -5.08 4.48
CA LEU A 170 26.15 -4.24 5.49
C LEU A 170 26.68 -4.62 6.87
N SER A 171 27.19 -3.64 7.60
CA SER A 171 27.89 -3.84 8.87
C SER A 171 27.22 -3.07 10.01
N VAL A 172 27.46 -3.51 11.24
CA VAL A 172 27.07 -2.78 12.45
C VAL A 172 27.68 -1.38 12.40
N GLY A 173 26.87 -0.37 12.68
CA GLY A 173 27.25 1.05 12.61
C GLY A 173 26.95 1.71 11.25
N ASP A 174 26.67 0.96 10.17
CA ASP A 174 26.20 1.56 8.92
C ASP A 174 24.87 2.28 9.15
N VAL A 175 24.68 3.42 8.50
CA VAL A 175 23.40 4.12 8.46
C VAL A 175 22.67 3.72 7.20
N VAL A 176 21.47 3.20 7.37
CA VAL A 176 20.67 2.72 6.24
C VAL A 176 19.25 3.27 6.24
N GLU A 177 18.67 3.38 5.05
CA GLU A 177 17.23 3.54 4.83
C GLU A 177 16.67 2.23 4.28
N VAL A 178 15.57 1.78 4.85
CA VAL A 178 14.90 0.52 4.54
C VAL A 178 13.49 0.77 4.05
N HIS A 179 13.13 0.18 2.93
CA HIS A 179 11.76 0.15 2.41
C HIS A 179 11.23 -1.28 2.36
N GLY A 180 9.93 -1.42 2.46
CA GLY A 180 9.22 -2.69 2.33
C GLY A 180 8.07 -2.84 3.31
N PRO A 181 7.26 -3.90 3.15
CA PRO A 181 6.14 -4.19 4.04
C PRO A 181 6.65 -4.67 5.40
N GLN A 182 5.91 -4.27 6.43
CA GLN A 182 6.10 -4.78 7.78
C GLN A 182 5.50 -6.18 7.86
N ARG A 183 6.26 -7.15 8.41
CA ARG A 183 5.85 -8.56 8.46
C ARG A 183 4.92 -8.89 9.62
N ASN A 184 5.07 -8.18 10.74
CA ASN A 184 4.33 -8.47 11.96
C ASN A 184 4.22 -7.22 12.85
N ALA A 185 3.41 -7.31 13.89
CA ALA A 185 3.19 -6.25 14.87
C ALA A 185 4.46 -5.79 15.60
N LEU A 186 5.51 -6.63 15.61
CA LEU A 186 6.78 -6.35 16.26
C LEU A 186 7.73 -5.47 15.44
N GLY A 187 7.34 -5.12 14.20
CA GLY A 187 8.10 -4.21 13.35
C GLY A 187 9.15 -4.86 12.46
N ASP A 188 9.14 -6.20 12.34
CA ASP A 188 10.04 -6.88 11.39
C ASP A 188 9.65 -6.54 9.96
N VAL A 189 10.64 -6.36 9.08
CA VAL A 189 10.44 -5.87 7.71
C VAL A 189 10.96 -6.89 6.70
N SER A 190 10.26 -7.04 5.58
CA SER A 190 10.76 -7.69 4.38
C SER A 190 11.22 -6.61 3.40
N ALA A 191 12.54 -6.43 3.27
CA ALA A 191 13.07 -5.30 2.53
C ALA A 191 12.86 -5.44 1.01
N SER A 192 12.19 -4.46 0.40
CA SER A 192 12.16 -4.24 -1.05
C SER A 192 13.36 -3.43 -1.53
N ARG A 193 13.89 -2.54 -0.66
CA ARG A 193 15.07 -1.73 -0.91
C ARG A 193 15.81 -1.47 0.39
N VAL A 194 17.15 -1.47 0.33
CA VAL A 194 18.05 -0.96 1.37
C VAL A 194 19.07 -0.04 0.71
N GLU A 195 19.13 1.18 1.20
CA GLU A 195 20.15 2.16 0.81
C GLU A 195 21.08 2.41 2.00
N ARG A 196 22.39 2.21 1.80
CA ARG A 196 23.39 2.62 2.76
C ARG A 196 23.73 4.08 2.56
N LEU A 197 23.27 4.92 3.49
CA LEU A 197 23.45 6.36 3.49
C LEU A 197 24.85 6.76 3.99
N ALA A 198 25.38 5.99 4.93
CA ALA A 198 26.75 6.17 5.44
C ALA A 198 27.33 4.85 5.92
N VAL A 199 28.65 4.72 5.83
CA VAL A 199 29.40 3.60 6.40
C VAL A 199 29.65 3.85 7.89
N ALA A 200 29.84 2.76 8.65
CA ALA A 200 30.27 2.83 10.03
C ALA A 200 31.58 3.65 10.13
N ALA A 201 31.56 4.63 11.01
CA ALA A 201 32.74 5.48 11.28
C ALA A 201 33.01 5.49 12.77
N PRO A 202 34.28 5.79 13.19
CA PRO A 202 34.64 5.91 14.61
C PRO A 202 33.80 6.96 15.36
N VAL A 203 33.37 8.00 14.66
CA VAL A 203 32.36 8.97 15.13
C VAL A 203 31.11 8.74 14.29
N ALA A 204 29.95 8.52 14.94
CA ALA A 204 28.71 8.35 14.24
C ALA A 204 28.51 9.52 13.24
N PRO A 205 28.31 9.25 11.94
CA PRO A 205 28.12 10.30 10.98
C PRO A 205 26.94 11.18 11.41
N ALA A 206 27.08 12.49 11.22
CA ALA A 206 25.98 13.42 11.40
C ALA A 206 24.83 12.99 10.48
N PHE A 207 23.78 12.45 11.09
CA PHE A 207 22.66 11.88 10.37
C PHE A 207 21.43 12.75 10.63
N ALA A 208 20.84 13.22 9.55
CA ALA A 208 19.84 14.28 9.63
C ALA A 208 18.57 13.86 10.40
N ARG A 209 18.19 12.56 10.35
CA ARG A 209 16.94 12.11 10.97
C ARG A 209 16.88 10.59 11.05
N HIS A 210 16.63 10.06 12.24
CA HIS A 210 16.24 8.67 12.46
C HIS A 210 14.71 8.55 12.30
N GLU A 211 14.25 7.49 11.63
CA GLU A 211 12.83 7.23 11.39
C GLU A 211 12.49 5.77 11.70
N LEU A 212 11.31 5.57 12.27
CA LEU A 212 10.75 4.25 12.50
C LEU A 212 9.24 4.28 12.20
N ARG A 213 8.80 3.32 11.41
CA ARG A 213 7.40 2.97 11.18
C ARG A 213 7.07 1.72 11.96
N GLY A 214 5.92 1.68 12.62
CA GLY A 214 5.53 0.47 13.33
C GLY A 214 4.16 0.59 14.00
N ARG A 215 3.68 -0.56 14.45
CA ARG A 215 2.43 -0.65 15.20
C ARG A 215 2.65 -0.22 16.64
N THR A 216 1.72 0.59 17.15
CA THR A 216 1.71 1.04 18.54
C THR A 216 1.28 -0.06 19.49
N SER A 217 1.89 -0.12 20.66
CA SER A 217 1.45 -0.95 21.79
C SER A 217 1.92 -0.35 23.11
N GLN A 218 1.41 -0.84 24.24
CA GLN A 218 1.75 -0.40 25.59
C GLN A 218 1.65 1.13 25.76
N LEU A 219 0.62 1.74 25.17
CA LEU A 219 0.36 3.17 25.30
C LEU A 219 0.18 3.54 26.76
N ASN A 220 0.99 4.46 27.24
CA ASN A 220 0.87 5.09 28.56
C ASN A 220 0.70 6.60 28.40
N PRO A 221 -0.54 7.11 28.41
CA PRO A 221 -0.80 8.54 28.23
C PRO A 221 -0.23 9.41 29.36
N ALA A 222 -0.17 8.89 30.60
CA ALA A 222 0.35 9.66 31.74
C ALA A 222 1.86 9.88 31.65
N ALA A 223 2.61 8.87 31.21
CA ALA A 223 4.05 8.98 30.98
C ALA A 223 4.41 9.49 29.58
N GLN A 224 3.41 9.68 28.71
CA GLN A 224 3.56 10.01 27.30
C GLN A 224 4.55 9.08 26.55
N THR A 225 4.41 7.77 26.78
CA THR A 225 5.25 6.73 26.17
C THR A 225 4.40 5.67 25.51
N LEU A 226 5.00 4.98 24.55
CA LEU A 226 4.43 3.80 23.87
C LEU A 226 5.54 2.97 23.23
N LEU A 227 5.23 1.75 22.85
CA LEU A 227 6.08 1.01 21.92
C LEU A 227 5.64 1.29 20.48
N VAL A 228 6.62 1.50 19.61
CA VAL A 228 6.47 1.44 18.15
C VAL A 228 7.26 0.20 17.68
N GLY A 229 6.55 -0.85 17.29
CA GLY A 229 7.15 -2.18 17.14
C GLY A 229 7.78 -2.65 18.47
N ARG A 230 9.11 -2.85 18.48
CA ARG A 230 9.87 -3.20 19.69
C ARG A 230 10.55 -2.00 20.38
N ARG A 231 10.37 -0.78 19.84
CA ARG A 231 11.08 0.39 20.35
C ARG A 231 10.21 1.19 21.30
N LEU A 232 10.69 1.37 22.55
CA LEU A 232 10.07 2.30 23.49
C LEU A 232 10.35 3.74 23.06
N VAL A 233 9.27 4.52 22.95
CA VAL A 233 9.25 5.90 22.44
C VAL A 233 8.61 6.81 23.48
N SER A 234 9.18 7.99 23.72
CA SER A 234 8.53 9.10 24.41
C SER A 234 8.13 10.14 23.39
N TYR A 235 6.83 10.52 23.43
CA TYR A 235 6.27 11.54 22.55
C TYR A 235 5.92 12.84 23.31
N ALA A 236 6.46 13.02 24.53
CA ALA A 236 6.17 14.15 25.41
C ALA A 236 6.46 15.53 24.75
N THR A 237 7.47 15.59 23.88
CA THR A 237 7.87 16.82 23.18
C THR A 237 7.61 16.75 21.66
N ALA A 238 6.93 15.69 21.20
CA ALA A 238 6.71 15.48 19.78
C ALA A 238 5.62 16.38 19.21
N GLN A 239 5.83 16.81 17.97
CA GLN A 239 4.73 17.26 17.11
C GLN A 239 3.90 16.05 16.71
N VAL A 240 2.69 15.94 17.26
CA VAL A 240 1.77 14.84 17.02
C VAL A 240 0.75 15.25 15.97
N THR A 241 0.72 14.50 14.83
CA THR A 241 -0.22 14.74 13.73
C THR A 241 -0.88 13.42 13.37
N LEU A 242 -2.03 13.14 13.95
CA LEU A 242 -2.75 11.88 13.77
C LEU A 242 -4.13 12.12 13.17
N ARG A 243 -4.60 11.15 12.39
CA ARG A 243 -5.94 11.13 11.79
C ARG A 243 -7.05 10.75 12.79
N ARG A 244 -6.69 10.04 13.84
CA ARG A 244 -7.55 9.62 14.95
C ARG A 244 -6.76 9.68 16.24
N SER A 245 -7.45 9.64 17.38
CA SER A 245 -6.79 9.57 18.70
C SER A 245 -5.77 8.45 18.75
N LEU A 246 -4.64 8.70 19.43
CA LEU A 246 -3.59 7.69 19.61
C LEU A 246 -4.12 6.54 20.45
N ASP A 247 -3.95 5.32 19.93
CA ASP A 247 -4.36 4.09 20.59
C ASP A 247 -3.39 2.95 20.25
N ASN A 248 -3.50 1.84 20.99
CA ASN A 248 -2.77 0.61 20.66
C ASN A 248 -3.26 0.01 19.33
N GLY A 249 -2.35 -0.62 18.60
CA GLY A 249 -2.64 -1.28 17.32
C GLY A 249 -2.60 -0.38 16.10
N GLN A 250 -2.36 0.93 16.25
CA GLN A 250 -2.24 1.85 15.11
C GLN A 250 -0.87 1.79 14.46
N MET A 251 -0.82 1.93 13.15
CA MET A 251 0.43 2.16 12.45
C MET A 251 0.78 3.64 12.49
N VAL A 252 1.93 3.91 13.07
CA VAL A 252 2.48 5.27 13.18
C VAL A 252 3.88 5.35 12.62
N ARG A 253 4.29 6.57 12.36
CA ARG A 253 5.66 6.94 12.00
C ARG A 253 6.20 7.92 13.02
N VAL A 254 7.41 7.64 13.50
CA VAL A 254 8.11 8.51 14.45
C VAL A 254 9.47 8.91 13.89
N ALA A 255 9.95 10.09 14.28
CA ALA A 255 11.28 10.57 13.89
C ALA A 255 11.88 11.47 14.95
N ALA A 256 13.22 11.44 15.00
CA ALA A 256 14.05 12.38 15.74
C ALA A 256 15.41 12.54 15.08
N THR A 257 16.07 13.67 15.33
CA THR A 257 17.46 13.92 14.96
C THR A 257 18.41 13.14 15.87
N GLY A 258 18.05 12.97 17.16
CA GLY A 258 18.80 12.16 18.11
C GLY A 258 18.69 10.66 17.84
N ALA A 259 19.83 9.96 17.91
CA ALA A 259 19.86 8.51 17.82
C ALA A 259 19.04 7.85 18.95
N PRO A 260 18.41 6.70 18.70
CA PRO A 260 17.72 5.97 19.75
C PRO A 260 18.72 5.53 20.85
N PRO A 261 18.39 5.74 22.14
CA PRO A 261 19.24 5.32 23.25
C PRO A 261 19.29 3.78 23.37
N ALA A 262 20.05 3.27 24.32
CA ALA A 262 20.10 1.83 24.61
C ALA A 262 18.71 1.22 24.83
N ALA A 263 18.59 -0.11 24.64
CA ALA A 263 17.34 -0.83 24.87
C ALA A 263 16.83 -0.60 26.30
N GLY A 264 15.50 -0.45 26.45
CA GLY A 264 14.86 -0.16 27.72
C GLY A 264 14.73 1.33 28.07
N THR A 265 15.50 2.22 27.44
CA THR A 265 15.34 3.67 27.57
C THR A 265 14.42 4.22 26.48
N ALA A 266 13.49 5.09 26.87
CA ALA A 266 12.56 5.70 25.90
C ALA A 266 13.32 6.64 24.95
N TRP A 267 13.09 6.45 23.66
CA TRP A 267 13.60 7.35 22.64
C TRP A 267 12.68 8.57 22.53
N ALA A 268 13.20 9.74 22.88
CA ALA A 268 12.49 10.98 22.73
C ALA A 268 12.36 11.31 21.24
N VAL A 269 11.14 11.30 20.70
CA VAL A 269 10.88 11.63 19.31
C VAL A 269 10.38 13.05 19.16
N GLU A 270 10.70 13.66 18.03
CA GLU A 270 10.33 15.02 17.68
C GLU A 270 9.02 15.07 16.87
N ARG A 271 8.70 13.97 16.18
CA ARG A 271 7.50 13.84 15.34
C ARG A 271 6.84 12.49 15.53
N LEU A 272 5.50 12.49 15.60
CA LEU A 272 4.67 11.30 15.58
C LEU A 272 3.49 11.56 14.66
N THR A 273 3.30 10.73 13.63
CA THR A 273 2.24 10.90 12.64
C THR A 273 1.61 9.57 12.26
N SER A 274 0.36 9.61 11.76
CA SER A 274 -0.26 8.45 11.14
C SER A 274 0.57 7.99 9.94
N ASP A 275 0.70 6.67 9.77
CA ASP A 275 1.48 6.12 8.68
C ASP A 275 0.79 6.25 7.32
N LEU A 276 -0.47 5.82 7.19
CA LEU A 276 -1.27 5.96 5.97
C LEU A 276 -2.02 7.30 5.93
N ALA A 277 -2.08 7.89 4.73
CA ALA A 277 -2.83 9.14 4.47
C ALA A 277 -3.93 8.96 3.41
N LEU A 278 -4.48 7.75 3.28
CA LEU A 278 -5.52 7.43 2.30
C LEU A 278 -6.83 8.18 2.58
N PRO A 279 -7.58 8.59 1.55
CA PRO A 279 -8.97 8.99 1.67
C PRO A 279 -9.82 7.88 2.31
N ALA A 280 -10.92 8.24 2.97
CA ALA A 280 -11.80 7.25 3.61
C ALA A 280 -12.55 6.37 2.59
N ASN A 281 -12.75 6.89 1.38
CA ASN A 281 -13.43 6.19 0.30
C ASN A 281 -12.61 6.29 -1.00
N LEU A 282 -12.45 5.16 -1.69
CA LEU A 282 -11.79 5.04 -2.98
C LEU A 282 -12.53 3.99 -3.82
N GLY A 283 -12.62 4.21 -5.13
CA GLY A 283 -13.13 3.21 -6.06
C GLY A 283 -12.23 1.99 -6.18
N PHE A 284 -10.90 2.22 -6.09
CA PHE A 284 -9.90 1.18 -6.06
C PHE A 284 -8.79 1.50 -5.07
N LEU A 285 -8.41 0.50 -4.27
CA LEU A 285 -7.17 0.46 -3.50
C LEU A 285 -6.43 -0.81 -3.88
N TYR A 286 -5.19 -0.63 -4.35
CA TYR A 286 -4.23 -1.69 -4.63
C TYR A 286 -3.21 -1.68 -3.50
N THR A 287 -3.13 -2.74 -2.73
CA THR A 287 -2.19 -2.80 -1.61
C THR A 287 -1.59 -4.20 -1.48
N GLU A 288 -0.37 -4.25 -1.01
CA GLU A 288 0.26 -5.50 -0.58
C GLU A 288 0.77 -5.36 0.85
N GLY A 289 0.86 -6.49 1.54
CA GLY A 289 1.35 -6.50 2.91
C GLY A 289 1.27 -7.88 3.53
N TYR A 290 1.61 -7.97 4.80
CA TYR A 290 1.47 -9.20 5.57
C TYR A 290 0.19 -9.16 6.37
N VAL A 291 -0.51 -10.30 6.40
CA VAL A 291 -1.67 -10.52 7.26
C VAL A 291 -1.21 -10.51 8.71
N ASP A 292 -1.68 -9.55 9.49
CA ASP A 292 -1.25 -9.35 10.89
C ASP A 292 -2.39 -9.55 11.92
N GLY A 293 -3.60 -9.67 11.48
CA GLY A 293 -4.76 -9.89 12.35
C GLY A 293 -5.80 -10.68 11.59
N LEU A 294 -5.59 -12.01 11.52
CA LEU A 294 -6.61 -12.88 10.98
C LEU A 294 -7.71 -13.02 12.03
N LEU A 295 -8.85 -12.43 11.74
CA LEU A 295 -10.08 -12.56 12.52
C LEU A 295 -10.85 -13.80 12.09
N ALA A 296 -11.99 -14.08 12.72
CA ALA A 296 -12.82 -15.20 12.30
C ALA A 296 -13.32 -15.01 10.85
N GLY A 297 -13.14 -16.03 10.02
CA GLY A 297 -13.61 -16.05 8.64
C GLY A 297 -12.74 -15.20 7.67
N PRO A 298 -13.38 -14.50 6.73
CA PRO A 298 -12.66 -13.78 5.66
C PRO A 298 -12.17 -12.38 6.06
N LEU A 299 -12.19 -12.05 7.34
CA LEU A 299 -11.77 -10.75 7.86
C LEU A 299 -10.32 -10.81 8.34
N PHE A 300 -9.50 -9.85 7.94
CA PHE A 300 -8.12 -9.73 8.39
C PHE A 300 -7.65 -8.27 8.35
N VAL A 301 -6.45 -8.01 8.85
CA VAL A 301 -5.82 -6.69 8.84
C VAL A 301 -4.53 -6.76 8.03
N LEU A 302 -4.32 -5.77 7.17
CA LEU A 302 -3.03 -5.52 6.51
C LEU A 302 -2.46 -4.22 7.08
N GLU A 303 -1.34 -4.33 7.80
CA GLU A 303 -0.74 -3.20 8.51
C GLU A 303 -1.77 -2.55 9.48
N ASP A 304 -2.46 -1.49 9.09
CA ASP A 304 -3.50 -0.80 9.88
C ASP A 304 -4.85 -0.75 9.13
N LEU A 305 -4.95 -1.47 8.03
CA LEU A 305 -6.10 -1.46 7.14
C LEU A 305 -6.97 -2.70 7.38
N PRO A 306 -8.20 -2.54 7.89
CA PRO A 306 -9.16 -3.63 7.94
C PRO A 306 -9.53 -4.09 6.53
N VAL A 307 -9.51 -5.40 6.29
CA VAL A 307 -9.87 -6.03 5.02
C VAL A 307 -11.05 -6.96 5.23
N ASP A 308 -12.08 -6.77 4.43
CA ASP A 308 -13.21 -7.69 4.30
C ASP A 308 -13.10 -8.39 2.94
N ALA A 309 -12.71 -9.66 2.99
CA ALA A 309 -12.58 -10.51 1.81
C ALA A 309 -13.75 -11.49 1.65
N SER A 310 -14.92 -11.24 2.26
CA SER A 310 -16.07 -12.15 2.26
C SER A 310 -16.53 -12.54 0.86
N THR A 311 -16.42 -11.63 -0.11
CA THR A 311 -16.81 -11.84 -1.52
C THR A 311 -15.61 -11.91 -2.47
N ALA A 312 -14.37 -11.87 -1.94
CA ALA A 312 -13.18 -11.79 -2.76
C ALA A 312 -12.86 -13.11 -3.48
N ASN A 313 -12.37 -12.99 -4.72
CA ASN A 313 -11.69 -14.10 -5.38
C ASN A 313 -10.37 -14.38 -4.66
N GLY A 314 -10.02 -15.65 -4.44
CA GLY A 314 -8.78 -16.05 -3.79
C GLY A 314 -8.78 -15.94 -2.24
N ARG A 315 -9.90 -15.57 -1.62
CA ARG A 315 -10.03 -15.44 -0.15
C ARG A 315 -9.58 -16.68 0.63
N SER A 316 -9.81 -17.87 0.09
CA SER A 316 -9.44 -19.14 0.72
C SER A 316 -7.92 -19.36 0.82
N SER A 317 -7.12 -18.55 0.12
CA SER A 317 -5.67 -18.60 0.21
C SER A 317 -5.13 -18.00 1.51
N VAL A 318 -5.91 -17.13 2.18
CA VAL A 318 -5.51 -16.51 3.46
C VAL A 318 -5.91 -17.44 4.60
N THR A 319 -4.94 -18.14 5.14
CA THR A 319 -5.15 -19.17 6.19
C THR A 319 -4.40 -18.89 7.48
N ALA A 320 -3.44 -17.95 7.48
CA ALA A 320 -2.60 -17.64 8.64
C ALA A 320 -2.10 -16.19 8.62
N ASN A 321 -1.71 -15.69 9.77
CA ASN A 321 -0.92 -14.49 9.89
C ASN A 321 0.46 -14.69 9.23
N ASP A 322 1.18 -13.61 8.99
CA ASP A 322 2.49 -13.57 8.30
C ASP A 322 2.47 -14.05 6.84
N GLN A 323 1.32 -14.35 6.26
CA GLN A 323 1.20 -14.53 4.82
C GLN A 323 1.26 -13.17 4.10
N ARG A 324 2.12 -13.04 3.10
CA ARG A 324 2.16 -11.85 2.23
C ARG A 324 1.09 -11.97 1.15
N VAL A 325 0.24 -10.97 1.06
CA VAL A 325 -0.88 -10.92 0.11
C VAL A 325 -0.90 -9.60 -0.64
N ALA A 326 -1.39 -9.66 -1.88
CA ALA A 326 -1.82 -8.51 -2.66
C ALA A 326 -3.35 -8.47 -2.65
N VAL A 327 -3.93 -7.32 -2.38
CA VAL A 327 -5.37 -7.13 -2.25
C VAL A 327 -5.82 -5.95 -3.09
N VAL A 328 -6.92 -6.13 -3.82
CA VAL A 328 -7.54 -5.09 -4.64
C VAL A 328 -9.02 -5.01 -4.34
N GLY A 329 -9.54 -3.79 -4.18
CA GLY A 329 -10.97 -3.54 -3.98
C GLY A 329 -11.26 -2.08 -3.65
N PRO A 330 -12.55 -1.69 -3.52
CA PRO A 330 -12.91 -0.37 -3.05
C PRO A 330 -12.60 -0.20 -1.56
N LEU A 331 -12.17 0.99 -1.18
CA LEU A 331 -12.07 1.42 0.21
C LEU A 331 -13.37 2.13 0.57
N THR A 332 -14.07 1.64 1.59
CA THR A 332 -15.34 2.19 2.05
C THR A 332 -15.27 2.45 3.54
N GLN A 333 -15.37 3.70 3.94
CA GLN A 333 -15.28 4.13 5.34
C GLN A 333 -14.05 3.54 6.06
N GLY A 334 -12.91 3.51 5.35
CA GLY A 334 -11.65 3.01 5.89
C GLY A 334 -11.50 1.48 5.94
N THR A 335 -12.48 0.71 5.42
CA THR A 335 -12.40 -0.74 5.26
C THR A 335 -12.21 -1.10 3.79
N LEU A 336 -11.19 -1.89 3.48
CA LEU A 336 -10.95 -2.43 2.14
C LEU A 336 -11.90 -3.61 1.88
N LYS A 337 -12.89 -3.41 1.03
CA LYS A 337 -13.80 -4.45 0.54
C LYS A 337 -13.12 -5.19 -0.60
N ALA A 338 -12.39 -6.25 -0.30
CA ALA A 338 -11.58 -6.93 -1.28
C ALA A 338 -12.44 -7.57 -2.40
N ARG A 339 -12.07 -7.30 -3.66
CA ARG A 339 -12.55 -8.01 -4.86
C ARG A 339 -11.68 -9.20 -5.17
N SER A 340 -10.37 -9.06 -4.94
CA SER A 340 -9.40 -10.14 -5.11
C SER A 340 -8.34 -10.12 -4.01
N VAL A 341 -7.88 -11.31 -3.65
CA VAL A 341 -6.75 -11.55 -2.75
C VAL A 341 -5.85 -12.58 -3.42
N ALA A 342 -4.57 -12.26 -3.55
CA ALA A 342 -3.58 -13.16 -4.11
C ALA A 342 -2.40 -13.32 -3.14
N LEU A 343 -1.94 -14.55 -2.92
CA LEU A 343 -0.69 -14.78 -2.19
C LEU A 343 0.49 -14.27 -3.01
N VAL A 344 1.37 -13.53 -2.36
CA VAL A 344 2.66 -13.16 -2.93
C VAL A 344 3.66 -14.25 -2.56
N THR A 345 4.04 -15.06 -3.54
CA THR A 345 4.90 -16.22 -3.32
C THR A 345 6.33 -15.76 -2.98
N PRO A 346 6.89 -16.16 -1.83
CA PRO A 346 8.28 -15.88 -1.51
C PRO A 346 9.24 -16.47 -2.55
N GLY A 347 10.30 -15.72 -2.87
CA GLY A 347 11.34 -16.19 -3.79
C GLY A 347 11.06 -15.99 -5.28
N VAL A 348 9.84 -15.59 -5.66
CA VAL A 348 9.58 -15.15 -7.03
C VAL A 348 10.23 -13.76 -7.22
N PRO A 349 11.15 -13.62 -8.19
CA PRO A 349 11.81 -12.35 -8.43
C PRO A 349 10.80 -11.25 -8.85
N VAL A 350 10.92 -10.09 -8.26
CA VAL A 350 10.17 -8.90 -8.70
C VAL A 350 10.77 -8.44 -10.04
N VAL A 351 9.91 -8.24 -11.03
CA VAL A 351 10.30 -7.67 -12.33
C VAL A 351 10.14 -6.16 -12.25
N PHE A 352 11.26 -5.48 -12.41
CA PHE A 352 11.31 -4.02 -12.45
C PHE A 352 11.27 -3.51 -13.90
N THR A 353 10.63 -2.37 -14.11
CA THR A 353 10.64 -1.63 -15.37
C THR A 353 11.33 -0.30 -15.17
N LEU A 354 12.37 -0.01 -15.94
CA LEU A 354 13.11 1.22 -15.85
C LEU A 354 13.23 1.87 -17.24
N SER A 355 12.90 3.16 -17.32
CA SER A 355 13.02 3.91 -18.57
C SER A 355 13.87 5.17 -18.37
N GLY A 356 14.70 5.47 -19.35
CA GLY A 356 15.56 6.65 -19.33
C GLY A 356 16.66 6.60 -20.37
N PRO A 357 17.52 7.63 -20.42
CA PRO A 357 18.69 7.64 -21.27
C PRO A 357 19.77 6.69 -20.74
N VAL A 358 20.46 6.03 -21.66
CA VAL A 358 21.68 5.28 -21.38
C VAL A 358 22.78 6.26 -20.96
N THR A 359 23.51 5.89 -19.93
CA THR A 359 24.71 6.60 -19.46
C THR A 359 25.81 5.61 -19.10
N ASP A 360 27.06 6.06 -19.12
CA ASP A 360 28.23 5.24 -18.76
C ASP A 360 28.27 3.92 -19.57
N TYR A 361 27.95 3.96 -20.86
CA TYR A 361 27.94 2.79 -21.71
C TYR A 361 29.34 2.24 -21.94
N VAL A 362 29.55 0.99 -21.58
CA VAL A 362 30.79 0.24 -21.86
C VAL A 362 30.49 -0.93 -22.81
N SER A 363 29.40 -1.64 -22.56
CA SER A 363 28.94 -2.78 -23.37
C SER A 363 27.48 -3.10 -23.02
N ALA A 364 26.85 -4.03 -23.75
CA ALA A 364 25.53 -4.54 -23.40
C ALA A 364 25.46 -5.13 -21.97
N ALA A 365 26.58 -5.62 -21.44
CA ALA A 365 26.67 -6.11 -20.06
C ALA A 365 26.92 -5.03 -19.01
N SER A 366 27.21 -3.77 -19.43
CA SER A 366 27.62 -2.71 -18.50
C SER A 366 27.28 -1.32 -19.04
N PHE A 367 26.19 -0.79 -18.58
CA PHE A 367 25.75 0.60 -18.74
C PHE A 367 24.84 1.01 -17.58
N LYS A 368 24.36 2.22 -17.55
CA LYS A 368 23.40 2.69 -16.55
C LYS A 368 22.15 3.27 -17.18
N LEU A 369 21.02 3.12 -16.49
CA LEU A 369 19.82 3.94 -16.66
C LEU A 369 19.49 4.59 -15.33
N ARG A 370 19.32 5.92 -15.33
CA ARG A 370 18.99 6.68 -14.10
C ARG A 370 19.92 6.35 -12.92
N GLY A 371 21.20 6.10 -13.20
CA GLY A 371 22.22 5.73 -12.23
C GLY A 371 22.20 4.24 -11.81
N VAL A 372 21.20 3.47 -12.21
CA VAL A 372 21.11 2.03 -11.91
C VAL A 372 21.98 1.25 -12.91
N PRO A 373 22.94 0.43 -12.45
CA PRO A 373 23.72 -0.46 -13.32
C PRO A 373 22.83 -1.51 -14.01
N ILE A 374 23.06 -1.71 -15.31
CA ILE A 374 22.27 -2.65 -16.13
C ILE A 374 23.21 -3.65 -16.80
N ASP A 375 22.83 -4.92 -16.73
CA ASP A 375 23.37 -6.00 -17.53
C ASP A 375 22.29 -6.50 -18.50
N ALA A 376 22.41 -6.17 -19.79
CA ALA A 376 21.52 -6.61 -20.86
C ALA A 376 22.15 -7.66 -21.79
N SER A 377 23.25 -8.32 -21.37
CA SER A 377 23.96 -9.28 -22.19
C SER A 377 23.11 -10.51 -22.58
N ALA A 378 22.13 -10.86 -21.75
CA ALA A 378 21.19 -11.96 -21.99
C ALA A 378 19.77 -11.49 -22.33
N ALA A 379 19.56 -10.17 -22.57
CA ALA A 379 18.25 -9.62 -22.81
C ALA A 379 17.73 -9.91 -24.22
N THR A 380 16.41 -10.02 -24.34
CA THR A 380 15.72 -9.97 -25.63
C THR A 380 15.53 -8.51 -26.03
N PHE A 381 16.03 -8.14 -27.22
CA PHE A 381 15.83 -6.83 -27.81
C PHE A 381 14.54 -6.82 -28.63
N VAL A 382 13.62 -5.93 -28.30
CA VAL A 382 12.36 -5.75 -29.04
C VAL A 382 12.63 -4.86 -30.25
N ALA A 383 12.36 -5.36 -31.45
CA ALA A 383 12.59 -4.59 -32.69
C ALA A 383 11.90 -3.21 -32.61
N PRO A 384 12.56 -2.12 -33.06
CA PRO A 384 13.82 -2.07 -33.80
C PRO A 384 15.10 -2.08 -32.92
N ALA A 385 15.02 -2.28 -31.58
CA ALA A 385 16.18 -2.32 -30.71
C ALA A 385 17.10 -3.49 -31.06
N THR A 386 18.41 -3.26 -31.00
CA THR A 386 19.47 -4.25 -31.13
C THR A 386 20.57 -3.96 -30.12
N ALA A 387 21.48 -4.87 -29.88
CA ALA A 387 22.65 -4.62 -29.03
C ALA A 387 23.51 -3.45 -29.57
N ALA A 388 23.57 -3.27 -30.91
CA ALA A 388 24.28 -2.18 -31.54
C ALA A 388 23.59 -0.80 -31.37
N SER A 389 22.32 -0.78 -30.97
CA SER A 389 21.57 0.44 -30.66
C SER A 389 21.93 1.04 -29.31
N LEU A 390 22.67 0.30 -28.46
CA LEU A 390 23.03 0.72 -27.13
C LEU A 390 24.23 1.67 -27.18
N VAL A 391 23.97 2.95 -27.03
CA VAL A 391 24.99 4.01 -26.90
C VAL A 391 24.50 5.07 -25.92
N ASP A 392 25.42 5.87 -25.36
CA ASP A 392 25.05 6.94 -24.44
C ASP A 392 24.05 7.91 -25.07
N GLY A 393 23.06 8.32 -24.28
CA GLY A 393 21.98 9.23 -24.68
C GLY A 393 20.76 8.55 -25.31
N VAL A 394 20.87 7.32 -25.81
CA VAL A 394 19.71 6.58 -26.34
C VAL A 394 18.73 6.29 -25.22
N ARG A 395 17.44 6.52 -25.49
CA ARG A 395 16.39 6.27 -24.50
C ARG A 395 15.88 4.85 -24.61
N LEU A 396 15.86 4.17 -23.49
CA LEU A 396 15.42 2.78 -23.39
C LEU A 396 14.32 2.61 -22.36
N ARG A 397 13.51 1.56 -22.57
CA ARG A 397 12.77 0.88 -21.53
C ARG A 397 13.35 -0.52 -21.38
N ILE A 398 13.69 -0.87 -20.14
CA ILE A 398 14.11 -2.23 -19.81
C ILE A 398 13.12 -2.86 -18.82
N LYS A 399 12.97 -4.19 -18.94
CA LYS A 399 12.42 -5.03 -17.88
C LYS A 399 13.51 -5.95 -17.39
N GLY A 400 13.58 -6.17 -16.07
CA GLY A 400 14.64 -6.98 -15.49
C GLY A 400 14.41 -7.29 -14.03
N THR A 401 15.27 -8.12 -13.47
CA THR A 401 15.26 -8.49 -12.05
C THR A 401 16.54 -8.01 -11.38
N VAL A 402 16.49 -7.87 -10.06
CA VAL A 402 17.66 -7.43 -9.28
C VAL A 402 18.80 -8.45 -9.42
N ARG A 403 20.00 -7.94 -9.69
CA ARG A 403 21.25 -8.70 -9.68
C ARG A 403 22.36 -7.85 -9.08
N GLY A 404 22.76 -8.17 -7.85
CA GLY A 404 23.70 -7.36 -7.11
C GLY A 404 23.18 -5.94 -6.86
N ARG A 405 23.88 -4.91 -7.34
CA ARG A 405 23.50 -3.50 -7.23
C ARG A 405 22.67 -2.96 -8.40
N GLY A 406 22.41 -3.80 -9.39
CA GLY A 406 21.76 -3.38 -10.64
C GLY A 406 20.64 -4.32 -11.05
N LEU A 407 20.25 -4.23 -12.31
CA LEU A 407 19.26 -5.08 -12.93
C LEU A 407 19.89 -5.95 -14.04
N ALA A 408 19.60 -7.24 -14.00
CA ALA A 408 19.76 -8.13 -15.17
C ALA A 408 18.51 -7.92 -16.03
N ALA A 409 18.71 -7.29 -17.20
CA ALA A 409 17.63 -7.04 -18.13
C ALA A 409 17.20 -8.33 -18.81
N SER A 410 15.90 -8.61 -18.85
CA SER A 410 15.28 -9.66 -19.65
C SER A 410 14.75 -9.13 -20.98
N GLN A 411 14.40 -7.84 -21.04
CA GLN A 411 13.86 -7.19 -22.23
C GLN A 411 14.40 -5.77 -22.35
N VAL A 412 14.74 -5.36 -23.58
CA VAL A 412 15.18 -4.01 -23.94
C VAL A 412 14.35 -3.50 -25.11
N GLU A 413 13.81 -2.29 -24.98
CA GLU A 413 12.99 -1.60 -25.97
C GLU A 413 13.54 -0.18 -26.18
N LEU A 414 13.64 0.28 -27.44
CA LEU A 414 13.95 1.66 -27.77
C LEU A 414 12.72 2.55 -27.50
N LEU A 415 12.96 3.70 -26.90
CA LEU A 415 11.94 4.74 -26.75
C LEU A 415 12.24 5.88 -27.75
N PRO A 416 11.20 6.55 -28.27
CA PRO A 416 11.35 7.71 -29.15
C PRO A 416 12.06 8.88 -28.48
#